data_437358313ae69cda81eb6c2fb775046c
#
_entry.id   437358313ae69cda81eb6c2fb775046c
#
_cell.length_a   1.000
_cell.length_b   1.000
_cell.length_c   1.000
_cell.angle_alpha   90.00
_cell.angle_beta   90.00
_cell.angle_gamma   90.00
#
_symmetry.space_group_name_H-M   'P 1'
#
loop_
_entity.id
_entity.type
_entity.pdbx_description
1 polymer ?
#
loop_
_entity_poly.entity_id
_entity_poly.type
_entity_poly.pdbx_seq_one_letter_code
_entity_poly.pdbx_strand_id
1 'polypeptide(L)'
;MLIALLGSLFSLKSSAQNFGNALRPVGRSNANGQTPDSLQKRDQNADSITIFYKWYNNNDIRKLDSSINDFFIHFPLPYTTYNLGNLGTASKSYLLTTQQKGGFDAGFHAYDGYFYTLAATPFYQTTRPFTELGYLIGAKGEQLIEIKHTQNKTQQLNFSFDYRFSNAPGNLKNQNANLNNMRITAHFQSKRKRYESYWVMLNNKAASSENGGLIKPSLLDSLSLNNPYELETRLGVSGAAFRNPFNTSIATGSTYKNNTYLWRQTYDFGQKDSIVKDTVVIHLFYPRLRLQNEIKVESNQFLFEDKAPNATSYLQYFNYVIPTSSSIKFLDNWNKFSNDFSLISYPQKNNANQFLQIGSGYSQFTGTSTNVSLGSGYDLYGFGAYKNKTKNQLWDLMASGKLYINGYHAGDYDAQFYLSRILNTKGTYLKISFLNSNRTPSTNYLGWTQFPINALKGIQKENIVDMGGELGNALNNFRFTFNYQLINNYNYFSSGFQPAVYTKPISYINSLLANKIKISKYWNWYNETTFQLVDAAAPIHIP
;
A
#
# COMPACT_ATOMS: atom_id res chain seq x y z
N MET A 1 -15.36 -18.64 16.42
CA MET A 1 -14.64 -18.72 17.72
C MET A 1 -13.53 -17.65 17.86
N LEU A 2 -12.76 -17.35 16.83
CA LEU A 2 -11.71 -16.29 16.88
C LEU A 2 -12.29 -14.86 17.00
N ILE A 3 -13.44 -14.59 16.41
CA ILE A 3 -14.13 -13.28 16.46
C ILE A 3 -14.67 -12.99 17.87
N ALA A 4 -15.04 -14.02 18.63
CA ALA A 4 -15.50 -13.87 20.00
C ALA A 4 -14.36 -13.56 20.99
N LEU A 5 -13.13 -13.99 20.69
CA LEU A 5 -11.94 -13.70 21.51
C LEU A 5 -11.43 -12.27 21.30
N LEU A 6 -11.61 -11.69 20.12
CA LEU A 6 -11.31 -10.28 19.84
C LEU A 6 -12.34 -9.34 20.47
N GLY A 7 -13.62 -9.76 20.58
CA GLY A 7 -14.67 -8.98 21.22
C GLY A 7 -14.50 -8.81 22.73
N SER A 8 -13.92 -9.80 23.43
CA SER A 8 -13.72 -9.74 24.87
C SER A 8 -12.51 -8.89 25.32
N LEU A 9 -11.59 -8.58 24.41
CA LEU A 9 -10.46 -7.68 24.69
C LEU A 9 -10.81 -6.19 24.58
N PHE A 10 -11.98 -5.85 24.03
CA PHE A 10 -12.44 -4.47 23.84
C PHE A 10 -13.60 -4.04 24.74
N SER A 11 -13.97 -4.82 25.76
CA SER A 11 -14.87 -4.32 26.81
C SER A 11 -14.11 -3.39 27.79
N LEU A 12 -13.46 -2.37 27.24
CA LEU A 12 -13.06 -1.22 28.01
C LEU A 12 -14.28 -0.34 28.19
N LYS A 13 -14.69 -0.15 29.46
CA LYS A 13 -15.66 0.89 29.82
C LYS A 13 -15.26 2.19 29.14
N SER A 14 -15.98 2.57 28.10
CA SER A 14 -15.85 3.89 27.50
C SER A 14 -16.40 4.90 28.50
N SER A 15 -15.55 5.48 29.32
CA SER A 15 -15.86 6.80 29.84
C SER A 15 -15.81 7.74 28.63
N ALA A 16 -16.99 8.08 28.11
CA ALA A 16 -17.15 9.11 27.12
C ALA A 16 -16.63 10.42 27.74
N GLN A 17 -15.36 10.74 27.50
CA GLN A 17 -14.89 12.09 27.75
C GLN A 17 -15.55 12.98 26.71
N ASN A 18 -16.30 13.96 27.19
CA ASN A 18 -16.98 14.96 26.38
C ASN A 18 -15.99 15.60 25.38
N PHE A 19 -16.18 15.32 24.10
CA PHE A 19 -15.43 15.96 22.99
C PHE A 19 -15.62 17.48 22.94
N GLY A 20 -16.55 18.04 23.72
CA GLY A 20 -16.83 19.48 23.79
C GLY A 20 -15.75 20.34 24.44
N ASN A 21 -14.77 19.75 25.13
CA ASN A 21 -13.71 20.52 25.81
C ASN A 21 -12.40 20.64 25.01
N ALA A 22 -12.30 20.04 23.84
CA ALA A 22 -11.07 20.09 23.01
C ALA A 22 -10.90 21.38 22.19
N LEU A 23 -11.89 22.29 22.20
CA LEU A 23 -11.88 23.56 21.46
C LEU A 23 -11.92 24.79 22.39
N ARG A 24 -11.36 24.71 23.58
CA ARG A 24 -11.16 25.93 24.38
C ARG A 24 -9.93 26.69 23.88
N PRO A 25 -10.06 27.97 23.54
CA PRO A 25 -8.91 28.80 23.22
C PRO A 25 -7.97 28.87 24.43
N VAL A 26 -6.66 28.80 24.15
CA VAL A 26 -5.60 28.95 25.16
C VAL A 26 -5.72 30.35 25.78
N GLY A 27 -6.48 30.46 26.83
CA GLY A 27 -6.57 31.66 27.69
C GLY A 27 -5.54 31.52 28.82
N ARG A 28 -4.83 32.60 29.03
CA ARG A 28 -3.79 32.88 30.05
C ARG A 28 -3.85 31.99 31.29
N SER A 29 -2.77 31.28 31.54
CA SER A 29 -2.50 30.56 32.80
C SER A 29 -2.32 31.54 33.93
N ASN A 30 -3.19 31.48 34.93
CA ASN A 30 -2.87 31.95 36.27
C ASN A 30 -1.89 30.97 36.93
N ALA A 31 -0.77 31.47 37.33
CA ALA A 31 0.20 30.75 38.12
C ALA A 31 -0.41 30.31 39.49
N ASN A 32 -0.30 29.04 39.78
CA ASN A 32 -0.53 28.28 41.01
C ASN A 32 -1.70 27.28 40.89
N GLY A 33 -1.34 26.15 40.35
CA GLY A 33 -2.12 24.93 40.32
C GLY A 33 -1.49 23.95 39.36
N GLN A 34 -0.51 23.19 39.78
CA GLN A 34 0.01 22.04 39.04
C GLN A 34 -1.12 21.02 38.91
N THR A 35 -1.92 21.10 37.85
CA THR A 35 -2.65 19.94 37.42
C THR A 35 -1.61 18.90 36.99
N PRO A 36 -1.64 17.68 37.54
CA PRO A 36 -0.72 16.63 37.10
C PRO A 36 -0.88 16.47 35.59
N ASP A 37 0.24 16.64 34.88
CA ASP A 37 0.30 16.44 33.42
C ASP A 37 -0.20 15.02 33.13
N SER A 38 -1.45 14.90 32.71
CA SER A 38 -2.12 13.61 32.46
C SER A 38 -1.54 12.87 31.24
N LEU A 39 -0.58 13.48 30.53
CA LEU A 39 0.09 12.92 29.38
C LEU A 39 1.21 11.97 29.83
N GLN A 40 1.01 10.69 29.62
CA GLN A 40 2.02 9.68 29.91
C GLN A 40 3.21 9.81 28.96
N LYS A 41 4.38 10.08 29.48
CA LYS A 41 5.64 10.05 28.73
C LYS A 41 6.12 8.61 28.61
N ARG A 42 6.68 8.24 27.47
CA ARG A 42 7.37 6.96 27.29
C ARG A 42 8.58 6.83 28.22
N ASP A 43 9.29 7.92 28.41
CA ASP A 43 10.40 8.09 29.33
C ASP A 43 10.11 9.32 30.20
N GLN A 44 9.95 9.12 31.50
CA GLN A 44 9.64 10.19 32.46
C GLN A 44 10.79 11.21 32.61
N ASN A 45 12.02 10.81 32.27
CA ASN A 45 13.21 11.65 32.33
C ASN A 45 13.50 12.36 30.99
N ALA A 46 12.66 12.17 29.96
CA ALA A 46 12.89 12.81 28.68
C ALA A 46 12.45 14.27 28.70
N ASP A 47 13.38 15.18 28.63
CA ASP A 47 13.12 16.63 28.56
C ASP A 47 12.62 17.06 27.17
N SER A 48 12.92 16.29 26.15
CA SER A 48 12.54 16.59 24.77
C SER A 48 11.39 15.72 24.26
N ILE A 49 10.51 16.32 23.45
CA ILE A 49 9.51 15.58 22.68
C ILE A 49 10.23 14.86 21.55
N THR A 50 10.18 13.53 21.55
CA THR A 50 10.75 12.72 20.49
C THR A 50 9.74 11.74 19.95
N ILE A 51 9.68 11.64 18.61
CA ILE A 51 8.83 10.73 17.89
C ILE A 51 9.72 9.93 16.97
N PHE A 52 9.84 8.64 17.28
CA PHE A 52 10.55 7.68 16.46
C PHE A 52 9.55 6.75 15.79
N TYR A 53 9.89 6.25 14.62
CA TYR A 53 9.12 5.21 13.95
C TYR A 53 10.02 4.26 13.17
N LYS A 54 9.53 3.06 12.92
CA LYS A 54 10.10 2.07 12.00
C LYS A 54 8.99 1.54 11.10
N TRP A 55 9.34 1.21 9.87
CA TRP A 55 8.41 0.55 8.96
C TRP A 55 8.26 -0.93 9.32
N TYR A 56 7.12 -1.51 8.96
CA TYR A 56 6.76 -2.90 9.26
C TYR A 56 7.87 -3.92 8.91
N ASN A 57 8.53 -3.78 7.75
CA ASN A 57 9.59 -4.70 7.30
C ASN A 57 11.00 -4.11 7.41
N ASN A 58 11.18 -2.99 8.13
CA ASN A 58 12.49 -2.35 8.27
C ASN A 58 12.81 -2.10 9.74
N ASN A 59 14.01 -2.48 10.15
CA ASN A 59 14.50 -2.25 11.50
C ASN A 59 15.16 -0.87 11.69
N ASP A 60 15.31 -0.09 10.62
CA ASP A 60 15.91 1.25 10.70
C ASP A 60 14.95 2.20 11.41
N ILE A 61 15.42 2.78 12.52
CA ILE A 61 14.67 3.76 13.32
C ILE A 61 14.82 5.13 12.69
N ARG A 62 13.71 5.79 12.42
CA ARG A 62 13.63 7.15 11.87
C ARG A 62 13.01 8.11 12.88
N LYS A 63 13.35 9.38 12.76
CA LYS A 63 12.70 10.49 13.45
C LYS A 63 11.77 11.21 12.50
N LEU A 64 10.71 11.82 13.03
CA LEU A 64 9.98 12.83 12.28
C LEU A 64 10.89 14.05 12.07
N ASP A 65 10.86 14.57 10.86
CA ASP A 65 11.60 15.74 10.42
C ASP A 65 10.68 16.76 9.73
N SER A 66 11.26 17.81 9.15
CA SER A 66 10.51 18.86 8.47
C SER A 66 9.80 18.40 7.19
N SER A 67 10.02 17.17 6.71
CA SER A 67 9.34 16.62 5.54
C SER A 67 7.84 16.41 5.74
N ILE A 68 7.37 16.45 6.99
CA ILE A 68 5.92 16.42 7.31
C ILE A 68 5.12 17.54 6.60
N ASN A 69 5.77 18.64 6.22
CA ASN A 69 5.15 19.74 5.48
C ASN A 69 5.23 19.57 3.96
N ASP A 70 5.80 18.48 3.46
CA ASP A 70 5.92 18.23 2.03
C ASP A 70 4.57 17.72 1.47
N PHE A 71 3.99 18.51 0.56
CA PHE A 71 2.75 18.18 -0.14
C PHE A 71 2.79 16.79 -0.78
N PHE A 72 3.90 16.41 -1.41
CA PHE A 72 4.02 15.14 -2.14
C PHE A 72 3.99 13.92 -1.23
N ILE A 73 4.33 14.07 0.06
CA ILE A 73 4.20 12.98 1.04
C ILE A 73 2.73 12.72 1.40
N HIS A 74 1.92 13.76 1.39
CA HIS A 74 0.50 13.69 1.75
C HIS A 74 -0.39 13.33 0.57
N PHE A 75 0.04 13.66 -0.67
CA PHE A 75 -0.75 13.31 -1.83
C PHE A 75 -0.68 11.81 -2.10
N PRO A 76 -1.82 11.09 -2.20
CA PRO A 76 -1.83 9.62 -2.21
C PRO A 76 -1.21 9.00 -3.45
N LEU A 77 -1.20 9.69 -4.59
CA LEU A 77 -0.60 9.18 -5.82
C LEU A 77 0.75 9.83 -6.11
N PRO A 78 1.77 9.04 -6.48
CA PRO A 78 3.01 9.60 -6.98
C PRO A 78 2.79 10.29 -8.33
N TYR A 79 3.60 11.29 -8.66
CA TYR A 79 3.52 12.04 -9.92
C TYR A 79 3.77 11.19 -11.18
N THR A 80 4.34 9.98 -11.03
CA THR A 80 4.48 8.99 -12.10
C THR A 80 3.18 8.23 -12.39
N THR A 81 2.08 8.60 -11.75
CA THR A 81 0.79 7.92 -11.88
C THR A 81 -0.27 8.93 -12.31
N TYR A 82 -1.08 8.55 -13.27
CA TYR A 82 -2.25 9.32 -13.69
C TYR A 82 -3.56 8.61 -13.28
N ASN A 83 -4.61 9.38 -13.16
CA ASN A 83 -5.97 8.91 -12.87
C ASN A 83 -6.95 9.38 -13.96
N LEU A 84 -8.22 9.03 -13.84
CA LEU A 84 -9.25 9.37 -14.82
C LEU A 84 -9.81 10.81 -14.67
N GLY A 85 -9.02 11.73 -14.09
CA GLY A 85 -9.31 13.17 -14.06
C GLY A 85 -9.69 13.75 -12.71
N ASN A 86 -9.84 12.94 -11.66
CA ASN A 86 -10.03 13.39 -10.29
C ASN A 86 -9.53 12.35 -9.27
N LEU A 87 -9.24 12.80 -8.06
CA LEU A 87 -8.68 11.99 -6.99
C LEU A 87 -9.66 10.88 -6.58
N GLY A 88 -9.17 9.65 -6.52
CA GLY A 88 -9.96 8.48 -6.14
C GLY A 88 -10.59 7.71 -7.31
N THR A 89 -10.41 8.16 -8.55
CA THR A 89 -10.74 7.37 -9.74
C THR A 89 -9.63 6.36 -10.04
N ALA A 90 -9.93 5.36 -10.88
CA ALA A 90 -8.94 4.37 -11.30
C ALA A 90 -7.65 5.04 -11.77
N SER A 91 -6.52 4.46 -11.39
CA SER A 91 -5.19 5.03 -11.63
C SER A 91 -4.25 4.02 -12.27
N LYS A 92 -3.32 4.53 -13.07
CA LYS A 92 -2.29 3.72 -13.73
C LYS A 92 -0.95 4.45 -13.72
N SER A 93 0.12 3.72 -13.51
CA SER A 93 1.48 4.27 -13.64
C SER A 93 1.82 4.55 -15.11
N TYR A 94 2.54 5.65 -15.37
CA TYR A 94 3.21 5.89 -16.66
C TYR A 94 4.34 4.89 -16.91
N LEU A 95 4.92 4.33 -15.85
CA LEU A 95 5.95 3.31 -15.95
C LEU A 95 5.29 1.94 -16.04
N LEU A 96 5.88 1.04 -16.81
CA LEU A 96 5.46 -0.35 -16.81
C LEU A 96 5.68 -0.95 -15.41
N THR A 97 4.61 -1.39 -14.79
CA THR A 97 4.64 -2.07 -13.49
C THR A 97 4.15 -3.50 -13.66
N THR A 98 5.02 -4.45 -13.37
CA THR A 98 4.71 -5.88 -13.41
C THR A 98 4.45 -6.40 -12.01
N GLN A 99 3.56 -7.38 -11.88
CA GLN A 99 3.34 -8.09 -10.62
C GLN A 99 4.48 -9.08 -10.40
N GLN A 100 5.35 -8.80 -9.43
CA GLN A 100 6.60 -9.54 -9.21
C GLN A 100 6.52 -10.59 -8.10
N LYS A 101 5.34 -10.83 -7.52
CA LYS A 101 5.16 -11.80 -6.43
C LYS A 101 4.40 -13.01 -6.89
N GLY A 102 4.90 -14.18 -6.52
CA GLY A 102 4.17 -15.45 -6.71
C GLY A 102 2.99 -15.62 -5.75
N GLY A 103 2.15 -16.61 -6.06
CA GLY A 103 0.98 -16.98 -5.26
C GLY A 103 -0.28 -16.19 -5.60
N PHE A 104 -1.27 -16.29 -4.72
CA PHE A 104 -2.60 -15.76 -4.92
C PHE A 104 -2.62 -14.24 -5.16
N ASP A 105 -3.28 -13.85 -6.24
CA ASP A 105 -3.54 -12.48 -6.65
C ASP A 105 -5.01 -12.33 -7.07
N ALA A 106 -5.75 -11.42 -6.44
CA ALA A 106 -7.16 -11.18 -6.70
C ALA A 106 -7.43 -10.41 -8.01
N GLY A 107 -6.42 -9.90 -8.69
CA GLY A 107 -6.47 -9.44 -10.09
C GLY A 107 -6.95 -8.02 -10.36
N PHE A 108 -7.31 -7.24 -9.35
CA PHE A 108 -7.81 -5.87 -9.53
C PHE A 108 -6.92 -4.87 -8.79
N HIS A 109 -6.18 -4.03 -9.54
CA HIS A 109 -5.12 -3.18 -9.01
C HIS A 109 -5.31 -1.68 -9.30
N ALA A 110 -6.42 -1.29 -9.93
CA ALA A 110 -6.63 0.08 -10.40
C ALA A 110 -6.66 1.15 -9.28
N TYR A 111 -6.84 0.74 -8.02
CA TYR A 111 -6.91 1.63 -6.87
C TYR A 111 -5.79 1.42 -5.84
N ASP A 112 -4.85 0.52 -6.11
CA ASP A 112 -3.77 0.16 -5.15
C ASP A 112 -2.93 1.37 -4.73
N GLY A 113 -2.70 2.33 -5.63
CA GLY A 113 -1.97 3.56 -5.35
C GLY A 113 -2.56 4.42 -4.22
N TYR A 114 -3.86 4.28 -3.96
CA TYR A 114 -4.54 5.04 -2.90
C TYR A 114 -4.54 4.32 -1.55
N PHE A 115 -4.27 3.01 -1.51
CA PHE A 115 -4.49 2.19 -0.33
C PHE A 115 -3.32 2.21 0.65
N TYR A 116 -3.64 2.17 1.93
CA TYR A 116 -2.66 1.84 2.95
C TYR A 116 -2.20 0.41 2.80
N THR A 117 -0.89 0.20 2.82
CA THR A 117 -0.27 -1.13 2.67
C THR A 117 0.49 -1.53 3.93
N LEU A 118 0.70 -2.82 4.14
CA LEU A 118 1.53 -3.32 5.25
C LEU A 118 2.96 -2.80 5.15
N ALA A 119 3.55 -2.80 3.95
CA ALA A 119 4.93 -2.34 3.74
C ALA A 119 5.13 -0.87 4.15
N ALA A 120 4.12 -0.02 3.92
CA ALA A 120 4.10 1.39 4.30
C ALA A 120 3.43 1.65 5.66
N THR A 121 3.39 0.64 6.55
CA THR A 121 2.81 0.78 7.90
C THR A 121 3.90 1.14 8.90
N PRO A 122 3.84 2.33 9.54
CA PRO A 122 4.78 2.73 10.57
C PRO A 122 4.37 2.21 11.95
N PHE A 123 5.35 1.88 12.78
CA PHE A 123 5.20 1.63 14.20
C PHE A 123 5.96 2.69 14.97
N TYR A 124 5.24 3.44 15.78
CA TYR A 124 5.76 4.60 16.48
C TYR A 124 6.24 4.28 17.90
N GLN A 125 7.14 5.11 18.38
CA GLN A 125 7.51 5.24 19.78
C GLN A 125 7.57 6.73 20.11
N THR A 126 6.71 7.18 21.02
CA THR A 126 6.55 8.59 21.31
C THR A 126 6.76 8.85 22.80
N THR A 127 7.39 9.97 23.15
CA THR A 127 7.47 10.46 24.52
C THR A 127 6.16 11.14 24.95
N ARG A 128 5.47 11.78 24.00
CA ARG A 128 4.15 12.41 24.18
C ARG A 128 3.23 12.05 23.04
N PRO A 129 1.90 12.17 23.19
CA PRO A 129 0.97 12.02 22.08
C PRO A 129 1.32 12.96 20.92
N PHE A 130 1.17 12.45 19.71
CA PHE A 130 1.37 13.21 18.47
C PHE A 130 0.13 13.09 17.59
N THR A 131 -0.36 14.23 17.12
CA THR A 131 -1.49 14.29 16.18
C THR A 131 -1.09 15.19 15.01
N GLU A 132 -1.36 14.71 13.82
CA GLU A 132 -1.19 15.41 12.56
C GLU A 132 -2.54 15.47 11.85
N LEU A 133 -2.92 16.65 11.39
CA LEU A 133 -4.14 16.90 10.61
C LEU A 133 -3.75 17.53 9.29
N GLY A 134 -4.15 16.89 8.19
CA GLY A 134 -3.97 17.38 6.83
C GLY A 134 -5.31 17.67 6.18
N TYR A 135 -5.43 18.81 5.50
CA TYR A 135 -6.59 19.15 4.72
C TYR A 135 -6.17 19.84 3.42
N LEU A 136 -6.55 19.23 2.30
CA LEU A 136 -6.31 19.77 0.96
C LEU A 136 -7.65 20.00 0.27
N ILE A 137 -7.78 21.17 -0.35
CA ILE A 137 -8.94 21.53 -1.19
C ILE A 137 -8.46 21.65 -2.63
N GLY A 138 -9.09 20.89 -3.51
CA GLY A 138 -8.89 20.95 -4.94
C GLY A 138 -9.98 21.75 -5.65
N ALA A 139 -9.88 21.81 -6.98
CA ALA A 139 -10.87 22.43 -7.82
C ALA A 139 -12.25 21.76 -7.68
N LYS A 140 -13.32 22.56 -7.82
CA LYS A 140 -14.72 22.11 -7.83
C LYS A 140 -15.16 21.36 -6.56
N GLY A 141 -14.53 21.65 -5.41
CA GLY A 141 -14.88 21.06 -4.13
C GLY A 141 -14.27 19.66 -3.89
N GLU A 142 -13.23 19.29 -4.62
CA GLU A 142 -12.41 18.14 -4.29
C GLU A 142 -11.75 18.34 -2.92
N GLN A 143 -11.79 17.32 -2.09
CA GLN A 143 -11.29 17.38 -0.71
C GLN A 143 -10.49 16.15 -0.38
N LEU A 144 -9.39 16.35 0.36
CA LEU A 144 -8.61 15.29 0.98
C LEU A 144 -8.37 15.65 2.44
N ILE A 145 -8.77 14.77 3.33
CA ILE A 145 -8.60 14.89 4.78
C ILE A 145 -7.71 13.76 5.24
N GLU A 146 -6.66 14.09 5.99
CA GLU A 146 -5.80 13.11 6.65
C GLU A 146 -5.74 13.40 8.14
N ILE A 147 -5.87 12.35 8.93
CA ILE A 147 -5.74 12.38 10.39
C ILE A 147 -4.77 11.28 10.77
N LYS A 148 -3.77 11.64 11.54
CA LYS A 148 -2.83 10.70 12.15
C LYS A 148 -2.74 10.99 13.63
N HIS A 149 -2.87 9.96 14.46
CA HIS A 149 -2.68 10.05 15.88
C HIS A 149 -1.85 8.87 16.39
N THR A 150 -0.86 9.15 17.23
CA THR A 150 -0.08 8.09 17.88
C THR A 150 0.25 8.45 19.31
N GLN A 151 0.18 7.46 20.18
CA GLN A 151 0.45 7.62 21.61
C GLN A 151 1.03 6.35 22.22
N ASN A 152 2.01 6.51 23.05
CA ASN A 152 2.44 5.49 23.99
C ASN A 152 1.54 5.54 25.25
N LYS A 153 0.73 4.50 25.49
CA LYS A 153 -0.04 4.37 26.72
C LYS A 153 0.85 4.00 27.91
N THR A 154 1.86 3.18 27.65
CA THR A 154 2.92 2.82 28.58
C THR A 154 4.26 2.81 27.83
N GLN A 155 5.37 2.63 28.54
CA GLN A 155 6.69 2.47 27.89
C GLN A 155 6.73 1.27 26.94
N GLN A 156 5.86 0.27 27.14
CA GLN A 156 5.81 -0.99 26.39
C GLN A 156 4.78 -1.00 25.28
N LEU A 157 3.76 -0.14 25.31
CA LEU A 157 2.60 -0.20 24.43
C LEU A 157 2.37 1.12 23.72
N ASN A 158 2.44 1.08 22.40
CA ASN A 158 2.08 2.17 21.51
C ASN A 158 0.83 1.82 20.70
N PHE A 159 0.01 2.82 20.43
CA PHE A 159 -1.10 2.77 19.48
C PHE A 159 -0.93 3.86 18.45
N SER A 160 -1.32 3.58 17.21
CA SER A 160 -1.53 4.62 16.22
C SER A 160 -2.82 4.40 15.42
N PHE A 161 -3.35 5.51 14.94
CA PHE A 161 -4.53 5.59 14.10
C PHE A 161 -4.25 6.56 12.98
N ASP A 162 -4.43 6.10 11.74
CA ASP A 162 -4.37 6.92 10.54
C ASP A 162 -5.70 6.80 9.79
N TYR A 163 -6.22 7.92 9.34
CA TYR A 163 -7.44 7.98 8.55
C TYR A 163 -7.24 8.92 7.37
N ARG A 164 -7.64 8.48 6.18
CA ARG A 164 -7.64 9.27 4.96
C ARG A 164 -9.01 9.19 4.32
N PHE A 165 -9.59 10.35 4.12
CA PHE A 165 -10.85 10.51 3.41
C PHE A 165 -10.64 11.46 2.23
N SER A 166 -11.16 11.09 1.06
CA SER A 166 -11.23 11.98 -0.07
C SER A 166 -12.61 11.90 -0.71
N ASN A 167 -13.08 13.05 -1.16
CA ASN A 167 -14.29 13.18 -1.93
C ASN A 167 -14.02 14.12 -3.11
N ALA A 168 -14.24 13.62 -4.32
CA ALA A 168 -13.98 14.35 -5.56
C ALA A 168 -15.22 14.27 -6.48
N PRO A 169 -15.97 15.37 -6.65
CA PRO A 169 -17.16 15.38 -7.51
C PRO A 169 -16.86 15.19 -9.00
N GLY A 170 -15.63 15.48 -9.44
CA GLY A 170 -15.21 15.38 -10.83
C GLY A 170 -15.62 16.55 -11.71
N ASN A 171 -15.24 16.51 -12.97
CA ASN A 171 -15.48 17.55 -13.97
C ASN A 171 -16.62 17.22 -14.94
N LEU A 172 -16.84 15.93 -15.19
CA LEU A 172 -17.85 15.39 -16.10
C LEU A 172 -18.99 14.76 -15.31
N LYS A 173 -20.12 14.49 -15.98
CA LYS A 173 -21.18 13.64 -15.42
C LYS A 173 -20.62 12.29 -14.99
N ASN A 174 -21.14 11.76 -13.89
CA ASN A 174 -20.79 10.43 -13.42
C ASN A 174 -19.27 10.19 -13.31
N GLN A 175 -18.54 11.15 -12.72
CA GLN A 175 -17.09 11.08 -12.51
C GLN A 175 -16.71 11.20 -11.03
N ASN A 176 -17.69 11.25 -10.14
CA ASN A 176 -17.45 11.38 -8.71
C ASN A 176 -16.70 10.17 -8.12
N ALA A 177 -15.81 10.43 -7.18
CA ALA A 177 -15.02 9.42 -6.51
C ALA A 177 -14.90 9.68 -5.01
N ASN A 178 -14.82 8.60 -4.24
CA ASN A 178 -14.68 8.61 -2.79
C ASN A 178 -13.58 7.65 -2.36
N LEU A 179 -12.72 8.11 -1.47
CA LEU A 179 -11.76 7.27 -0.76
C LEU A 179 -12.07 7.27 0.73
N ASN A 180 -11.93 6.12 1.37
CA ASN A 180 -12.05 5.98 2.80
C ASN A 180 -11.06 4.91 3.26
N ASN A 181 -9.94 5.33 3.81
CA ASN A 181 -8.87 4.44 4.22
C ASN A 181 -8.57 4.65 5.70
N MET A 182 -8.47 3.56 6.44
CA MET A 182 -8.16 3.54 7.86
C MET A 182 -7.04 2.55 8.14
N ARG A 183 -6.11 2.96 8.98
CA ARG A 183 -5.06 2.10 9.51
C ARG A 183 -4.99 2.25 11.02
N ILE A 184 -5.07 1.13 11.71
CA ILE A 184 -4.85 1.05 13.16
C ILE A 184 -3.66 0.15 13.39
N THR A 185 -2.73 0.58 14.23
CA THR A 185 -1.61 -0.25 14.65
C THR A 185 -1.47 -0.27 16.15
N ALA A 186 -1.00 -1.39 16.68
CA ALA A 186 -0.54 -1.48 18.04
C ALA A 186 0.79 -2.24 18.09
N HIS A 187 1.70 -1.79 18.91
CA HIS A 187 2.99 -2.42 19.15
C HIS A 187 3.22 -2.57 20.64
N PHE A 188 3.46 -3.80 21.05
CA PHE A 188 3.81 -4.13 22.43
C PHE A 188 5.20 -4.76 22.50
N GLN A 189 6.03 -4.28 23.43
CA GLN A 189 7.31 -4.87 23.77
C GLN A 189 7.37 -5.15 25.28
N SER A 190 7.67 -6.40 25.66
CA SER A 190 7.81 -6.77 27.06
C SER A 190 8.93 -5.99 27.75
N LYS A 191 8.84 -5.79 29.09
CA LYS A 191 9.86 -5.10 29.89
C LYS A 191 11.27 -5.69 29.73
N ARG A 192 11.36 -7.02 29.54
CA ARG A 192 12.61 -7.73 29.30
C ARG A 192 13.06 -7.71 27.84
N LYS A 193 12.35 -6.99 26.95
CA LYS A 193 12.62 -6.86 25.50
C LYS A 193 12.75 -8.19 24.74
N ARG A 194 12.15 -9.27 25.28
CA ARG A 194 12.22 -10.59 24.65
C ARG A 194 11.00 -10.92 23.80
N TYR A 195 9.84 -10.39 24.17
CA TYR A 195 8.60 -10.61 23.45
C TYR A 195 8.14 -9.31 22.84
N GLU A 196 7.85 -9.34 21.54
CA GLU A 196 7.22 -8.24 20.82
C GLU A 196 5.98 -8.75 20.09
N SER A 197 4.96 -7.92 20.05
CA SER A 197 3.72 -8.19 19.34
C SER A 197 3.28 -6.96 18.55
N TYR A 198 2.88 -7.19 17.30
CA TYR A 198 2.45 -6.18 16.35
C TYR A 198 1.05 -6.52 15.85
N TRP A 199 0.14 -5.58 15.94
CA TRP A 199 -1.20 -5.68 15.38
C TRP A 199 -1.38 -4.60 14.34
N VAL A 200 -1.93 -4.99 13.21
CA VAL A 200 -2.25 -4.08 12.11
C VAL A 200 -3.65 -4.38 11.61
N MET A 201 -4.44 -3.34 11.46
CA MET A 201 -5.72 -3.36 10.81
C MET A 201 -5.70 -2.30 9.71
N LEU A 202 -5.86 -2.72 8.47
CA LEU A 202 -6.01 -1.86 7.30
C LEU A 202 -7.41 -2.07 6.75
N ASN A 203 -8.18 -0.99 6.62
CA ASN A 203 -9.45 -0.98 5.92
C ASN A 203 -9.38 0.09 4.84
N ASN A 204 -9.36 -0.34 3.60
CA ASN A 204 -9.30 0.52 2.44
C ASN A 204 -10.58 0.38 1.62
N LYS A 205 -11.13 1.51 1.20
CA LYS A 205 -12.27 1.56 0.28
C LYS A 205 -12.05 2.68 -0.72
N ALA A 206 -12.15 2.33 -2.00
CA ALA A 206 -12.25 3.27 -3.11
C ALA A 206 -13.57 3.01 -3.84
N ALA A 207 -14.30 4.05 -4.13
CA ALA A 207 -15.51 3.98 -4.91
C ALA A 207 -15.53 5.12 -5.93
N SER A 208 -15.73 4.80 -7.19
CA SER A 208 -15.67 5.73 -8.31
C SER A 208 -16.81 5.49 -9.27
N SER A 209 -17.47 6.56 -9.67
CA SER A 209 -18.40 6.51 -10.80
C SER A 209 -17.66 6.24 -12.10
N GLU A 210 -18.30 5.48 -12.96
CA GLU A 210 -17.77 5.14 -14.28
C GLU A 210 -18.76 5.60 -15.35
N ASN A 211 -18.34 6.59 -16.14
CA ASN A 211 -19.17 7.16 -17.18
C ASN A 211 -18.93 6.52 -18.58
N GLY A 212 -17.99 5.60 -18.68
CA GLY A 212 -17.62 4.94 -19.94
C GLY A 212 -16.99 5.84 -21.01
N GLY A 213 -16.69 7.10 -20.66
CA GLY A 213 -16.19 8.13 -21.57
C GLY A 213 -17.30 8.89 -22.30
N LEU A 214 -16.91 9.87 -23.09
CA LEU A 214 -17.85 10.67 -23.91
C LEU A 214 -18.40 9.83 -25.06
N ILE A 215 -19.66 10.08 -25.43
CA ILE A 215 -20.29 9.47 -26.61
C ILE A 215 -19.50 9.80 -27.88
N LYS A 216 -19.11 11.07 -28.02
CA LYS A 216 -18.28 11.56 -29.14
C LYS A 216 -17.20 12.50 -28.62
N PRO A 217 -15.91 12.28 -28.93
CA PRO A 217 -14.82 13.20 -28.53
C PRO A 217 -15.01 14.62 -29.06
N SER A 218 -15.62 14.79 -30.24
CA SER A 218 -15.89 16.10 -30.85
C SER A 218 -16.84 17.01 -30.06
N LEU A 219 -17.52 16.46 -29.03
CA LEU A 219 -18.32 17.29 -28.12
C LEU A 219 -17.46 18.23 -27.27
N LEU A 220 -16.18 17.94 -27.09
CA LEU A 220 -15.23 18.81 -26.38
C LEU A 220 -14.94 20.11 -27.18
N ASP A 221 -15.06 20.05 -28.50
CA ASP A 221 -14.81 21.21 -29.39
C ASP A 221 -16.06 22.04 -29.65
N SER A 222 -17.18 21.66 -29.05
CA SER A 222 -18.47 22.36 -29.28
C SER A 222 -18.57 23.62 -28.46
N LEU A 223 -18.62 24.77 -29.13
CA LEU A 223 -18.78 26.10 -28.51
C LEU A 223 -20.12 26.26 -27.75
N SER A 224 -21.12 25.43 -28.06
CA SER A 224 -22.44 25.48 -27.41
C SER A 224 -22.46 24.70 -26.09
N LEU A 225 -21.44 23.85 -25.80
CA LEU A 225 -21.35 23.01 -24.62
C LEU A 225 -20.22 23.50 -23.69
N ASN A 226 -20.34 24.72 -23.18
CA ASN A 226 -19.34 25.34 -22.34
C ASN A 226 -19.23 24.69 -20.94
N ASN A 227 -20.26 23.98 -20.52
CA ASN A 227 -20.25 23.30 -19.22
C ASN A 227 -19.94 21.82 -19.43
N PRO A 228 -18.80 21.30 -18.92
CA PRO A 228 -18.45 19.87 -19.03
C PRO A 228 -19.50 18.90 -18.48
N TYR A 229 -20.36 19.37 -17.58
CA TYR A 229 -21.48 18.57 -17.03
C TYR A 229 -22.62 18.33 -18.02
N GLU A 230 -22.69 19.09 -19.09
CA GLU A 230 -23.69 18.93 -20.15
C GLU A 230 -23.26 17.92 -21.21
N LEU A 231 -21.97 17.54 -21.19
CA LEU A 231 -21.44 16.54 -22.11
C LEU A 231 -22.06 15.17 -21.85
N GLU A 232 -22.53 14.53 -22.90
CA GLU A 232 -23.13 13.20 -22.82
C GLU A 232 -22.07 12.12 -22.67
N THR A 233 -22.31 11.20 -21.74
CA THR A 233 -21.44 10.07 -21.44
C THR A 233 -22.09 8.74 -21.82
N ARG A 234 -21.29 7.73 -22.11
CA ARG A 234 -21.74 6.41 -22.56
C ARG A 234 -22.50 5.63 -21.50
N LEU A 235 -22.14 5.83 -20.23
CA LEU A 235 -22.77 5.20 -19.06
C LEU A 235 -23.27 6.24 -18.07
N GLY A 236 -24.22 5.82 -17.24
CA GLY A 236 -24.80 6.60 -16.16
C GLY A 236 -26.12 7.25 -16.57
N VAL A 237 -26.93 7.58 -15.55
CA VAL A 237 -28.27 8.17 -15.76
C VAL A 237 -28.12 9.61 -16.27
N SER A 238 -28.86 9.94 -17.32
CA SER A 238 -29.04 11.31 -17.79
C SER A 238 -29.91 12.09 -16.80
N GLY A 239 -29.29 12.66 -15.80
CA GLY A 239 -29.93 13.53 -14.82
C GLY A 239 -28.85 14.30 -14.09
N ALA A 240 -29.04 15.61 -13.94
CA ALA A 240 -28.10 16.43 -13.21
C ALA A 240 -28.03 15.96 -11.75
N ALA A 241 -27.08 15.13 -11.44
CA ALA A 241 -26.75 14.89 -10.06
C ALA A 241 -26.27 16.20 -9.46
N PHE A 242 -26.98 16.70 -8.46
CA PHE A 242 -26.54 17.85 -7.69
C PHE A 242 -25.15 17.55 -7.12
N ARG A 243 -24.19 18.43 -7.38
CA ARG A 243 -22.84 18.31 -6.83
C ARG A 243 -22.89 18.56 -5.33
N ASN A 244 -22.83 17.50 -4.56
CA ASN A 244 -22.62 17.63 -3.12
C ASN A 244 -21.15 17.31 -2.81
N PRO A 245 -20.33 18.31 -2.44
CA PRO A 245 -18.92 18.09 -2.12
C PRO A 245 -18.70 17.27 -0.85
N PHE A 246 -19.75 16.97 -0.08
CA PHE A 246 -19.64 16.22 1.17
C PHE A 246 -20.20 14.80 1.07
N ASN A 247 -21.06 14.52 0.11
CA ASN A 247 -21.66 13.19 -0.07
C ASN A 247 -21.96 12.94 -1.54
N THR A 248 -21.12 12.16 -2.18
CA THR A 248 -21.31 11.74 -3.56
C THR A 248 -21.80 10.30 -3.59
N SER A 249 -23.05 10.09 -4.04
CA SER A 249 -23.58 8.75 -4.30
C SER A 249 -23.08 8.25 -5.66
N ILE A 250 -22.81 6.95 -5.75
CA ILE A 250 -22.40 6.28 -6.98
C ILE A 250 -23.57 5.40 -7.43
N ALA A 251 -24.15 5.75 -8.58
CA ALA A 251 -25.24 4.99 -9.19
C ALA A 251 -24.72 3.98 -10.20
N THR A 252 -23.69 4.36 -10.96
CA THR A 252 -22.99 3.55 -11.95
C THR A 252 -21.51 3.65 -11.67
N GLY A 253 -20.83 2.55 -11.32
CA GLY A 253 -19.41 2.59 -11.05
C GLY A 253 -18.87 1.41 -10.25
N SER A 254 -17.60 1.52 -9.92
CA SER A 254 -16.82 0.48 -9.23
C SER A 254 -16.59 0.82 -7.77
N THR A 255 -16.64 -0.19 -6.92
CA THR A 255 -16.24 -0.11 -5.51
C THR A 255 -15.25 -1.21 -5.19
N TYR A 256 -14.06 -0.83 -4.75
CA TYR A 256 -13.03 -1.75 -4.28
C TYR A 256 -12.86 -1.60 -2.78
N LYS A 257 -12.82 -2.74 -2.09
CA LYS A 257 -12.47 -2.80 -0.66
C LYS A 257 -11.34 -3.80 -0.47
N ASN A 258 -10.35 -3.37 0.30
CA ASN A 258 -9.21 -4.20 0.66
C ASN A 258 -9.00 -4.08 2.17
N ASN A 259 -9.28 -5.15 2.89
CA ASN A 259 -9.12 -5.20 4.34
C ASN A 259 -8.02 -6.19 4.68
N THR A 260 -7.11 -5.80 5.56
CA THR A 260 -6.02 -6.65 6.04
C THR A 260 -5.94 -6.58 7.55
N TYR A 261 -5.96 -7.73 8.18
CA TYR A 261 -5.75 -7.89 9.62
C TYR A 261 -4.50 -8.73 9.82
N LEU A 262 -3.57 -8.23 10.60
CA LEU A 262 -2.31 -8.90 10.84
C LEU A 262 -1.98 -8.92 12.32
N TRP A 263 -1.52 -10.06 12.76
CA TRP A 263 -0.91 -10.25 14.06
C TRP A 263 0.43 -10.94 13.91
N ARG A 264 1.50 -10.21 14.20
CA ARG A 264 2.87 -10.76 14.27
C ARG A 264 3.32 -10.79 15.71
N GLN A 265 3.86 -11.90 16.13
CA GLN A 265 4.47 -12.07 17.44
C GLN A 265 5.87 -12.63 17.29
N THR A 266 6.77 -12.16 18.14
CA THR A 266 8.17 -12.60 18.15
C THR A 266 8.64 -12.87 19.56
N TYR A 267 9.48 -13.90 19.69
CA TYR A 267 10.14 -14.20 20.94
C TYR A 267 11.64 -14.36 20.73
N ASP A 268 12.44 -13.60 21.49
CA ASP A 268 13.87 -13.53 21.34
C ASP A 268 14.60 -14.36 22.42
N PHE A 269 15.49 -15.23 21.97
CA PHE A 269 16.53 -15.87 22.75
C PHE A 269 17.84 -15.13 22.50
N GLY A 270 18.62 -14.87 23.57
CA GLY A 270 19.84 -14.11 23.39
C GLY A 270 20.61 -13.89 24.69
N GLN A 271 21.66 -13.09 24.57
CA GLN A 271 22.59 -12.79 25.65
C GLN A 271 22.10 -11.59 26.46
N LYS A 272 22.15 -11.75 27.77
CA LYS A 272 21.99 -10.64 28.71
C LYS A 272 23.34 -9.97 28.91
N ASP A 273 23.33 -8.67 29.04
CA ASP A 273 24.50 -7.84 29.36
C ASP A 273 24.05 -6.69 30.27
N SER A 274 24.99 -6.03 30.93
CA SER A 274 24.70 -4.87 31.74
C SER A 274 25.83 -3.86 31.63
N ILE A 275 25.45 -2.60 31.56
CA ILE A 275 26.39 -1.47 31.68
C ILE A 275 26.11 -0.79 33.00
N VAL A 276 27.15 -0.66 33.82
CA VAL A 276 27.12 0.13 35.06
C VAL A 276 27.59 1.52 34.70
N LYS A 277 26.72 2.50 34.87
CA LYS A 277 27.05 3.92 34.71
C LYS A 277 26.70 4.60 36.03
N ASP A 278 27.74 5.02 36.75
CA ASP A 278 27.63 5.56 38.11
C ASP A 278 26.93 4.55 39.06
N THR A 279 25.78 4.87 39.60
CA THR A 279 24.96 4.02 40.48
C THR A 279 23.85 3.29 39.75
N VAL A 280 23.69 3.50 38.42
CA VAL A 280 22.59 2.92 37.62
C VAL A 280 23.09 1.72 36.82
N VAL A 281 22.48 0.57 37.03
CA VAL A 281 22.70 -0.65 36.21
C VAL A 281 21.70 -0.69 35.05
N ILE A 282 22.18 -0.48 33.84
CA ILE A 282 21.38 -0.57 32.62
C ILE A 282 21.47 -1.99 32.09
N HIS A 283 20.37 -2.75 32.15
CA HIS A 283 20.29 -4.10 31.61
C HIS A 283 20.12 -4.04 30.09
N LEU A 284 21.03 -4.69 29.38
CA LEU A 284 21.02 -4.86 27.94
C LEU A 284 20.61 -6.27 27.57
N PHE A 285 19.96 -6.42 26.43
CA PHE A 285 19.60 -7.71 25.85
C PHE A 285 19.95 -7.70 24.36
N TYR A 286 20.67 -8.73 23.91
CA TYR A 286 21.09 -8.90 22.53
C TYR A 286 20.46 -10.17 21.97
N PRO A 287 19.48 -10.09 21.08
CA PRO A 287 18.87 -11.26 20.44
C PRO A 287 19.92 -12.00 19.60
N ARG A 288 19.87 -13.33 19.66
CA ARG A 288 20.67 -14.25 18.85
C ARG A 288 19.80 -15.12 17.97
N LEU A 289 18.67 -15.54 18.49
CA LEU A 289 17.67 -16.32 17.79
C LEU A 289 16.30 -15.75 18.09
N ARG A 290 15.49 -15.52 17.06
CA ARG A 290 14.11 -15.07 17.16
C ARG A 290 13.18 -16.12 16.57
N LEU A 291 12.17 -16.48 17.30
CA LEU A 291 10.99 -17.16 16.80
C LEU A 291 9.99 -16.10 16.36
N GLN A 292 9.44 -16.24 15.18
CA GLN A 292 8.42 -15.33 14.68
C GLN A 292 7.24 -16.14 14.12
N ASN A 293 6.05 -15.75 14.53
CA ASN A 293 4.80 -16.21 13.94
C ASN A 293 4.01 -15.00 13.44
N GLU A 294 3.42 -15.14 12.27
CA GLU A 294 2.61 -14.11 11.63
C GLU A 294 1.32 -14.72 11.11
N ILE A 295 0.20 -14.22 11.61
CA ILE A 295 -1.13 -14.56 11.15
C ILE A 295 -1.70 -13.37 10.39
N LYS A 296 -2.18 -13.60 9.17
CA LYS A 296 -2.75 -12.56 8.33
C LYS A 296 -4.06 -13.02 7.70
N VAL A 297 -5.06 -12.16 7.75
CA VAL A 297 -6.36 -12.32 7.10
C VAL A 297 -6.54 -11.16 6.14
N GLU A 298 -6.79 -11.45 4.89
CA GLU A 298 -7.03 -10.48 3.82
C GLU A 298 -8.42 -10.71 3.25
N SER A 299 -9.18 -9.65 3.03
CA SER A 299 -10.49 -9.70 2.40
C SER A 299 -10.55 -8.62 1.33
N ASN A 300 -10.74 -9.04 0.07
CA ASN A 300 -10.84 -8.18 -1.09
C ASN A 300 -12.25 -8.27 -1.66
N GLN A 301 -12.87 -7.13 -1.95
CA GLN A 301 -14.15 -7.04 -2.62
C GLN A 301 -14.04 -6.12 -3.82
N PHE A 302 -14.47 -6.62 -4.97
CA PHE A 302 -14.54 -5.88 -6.22
C PHE A 302 -15.98 -5.91 -6.69
N LEU A 303 -16.60 -4.73 -6.77
CA LEU A 303 -17.99 -4.55 -7.16
C LEU A 303 -18.04 -3.56 -8.31
N PHE A 304 -18.68 -3.94 -9.41
CA PHE A 304 -19.23 -3.01 -10.38
C PHE A 304 -20.77 -3.07 -10.30
N GLU A 305 -21.39 -1.92 -10.21
CA GLU A 305 -22.85 -1.81 -10.16
C GLU A 305 -23.33 -0.69 -11.11
N ASP A 306 -24.36 -1.00 -11.90
CA ASP A 306 -25.15 0.01 -12.60
C ASP A 306 -26.62 -0.19 -12.26
N LYS A 307 -27.19 0.82 -11.57
CA LYS A 307 -28.56 0.76 -11.05
C LYS A 307 -29.62 1.05 -12.11
N ALA A 308 -29.24 1.69 -13.21
CA ALA A 308 -30.14 2.04 -14.28
C ALA A 308 -29.45 1.94 -15.65
N PRO A 309 -29.05 0.72 -16.05
CA PRO A 309 -28.28 0.51 -17.27
C PRO A 309 -29.10 0.79 -18.53
N ASN A 310 -28.45 1.41 -19.53
CA ASN A 310 -29.01 1.58 -20.85
C ASN A 310 -28.59 0.43 -21.78
N ALA A 311 -29.52 -0.44 -22.17
CA ALA A 311 -29.22 -1.63 -22.97
C ALA A 311 -28.55 -1.29 -24.31
N THR A 312 -28.96 -0.20 -24.97
CA THR A 312 -28.37 0.24 -26.23
C THR A 312 -26.91 0.65 -26.06
N SER A 313 -26.59 1.39 -25.01
CA SER A 313 -25.21 1.81 -24.71
C SER A 313 -24.32 0.62 -24.38
N TYR A 314 -24.81 -0.32 -23.59
CA TYR A 314 -24.03 -1.52 -23.27
C TYR A 314 -23.76 -2.39 -24.50
N LEU A 315 -24.75 -2.57 -25.37
CA LEU A 315 -24.54 -3.32 -26.59
C LEU A 315 -23.59 -2.59 -27.56
N GLN A 316 -23.80 -1.29 -27.76
CA GLN A 316 -23.07 -0.48 -28.73
C GLN A 316 -21.59 -0.27 -28.35
N TYR A 317 -21.31 0.01 -27.08
CA TYR A 317 -19.97 0.42 -26.66
C TYR A 317 -19.16 -0.70 -26.00
N PHE A 318 -19.84 -1.71 -25.44
CA PHE A 318 -19.19 -2.77 -24.68
C PHE A 318 -19.47 -4.17 -25.21
N ASN A 319 -20.29 -4.27 -26.28
CA ASN A 319 -20.74 -5.56 -26.85
C ASN A 319 -21.31 -6.50 -25.78
N TYR A 320 -22.04 -5.92 -24.82
CA TYR A 320 -22.63 -6.64 -23.70
C TYR A 320 -24.16 -6.57 -23.77
N VAL A 321 -24.81 -7.75 -23.83
CA VAL A 321 -26.27 -7.85 -23.79
C VAL A 321 -26.71 -7.92 -22.34
N ILE A 322 -27.50 -6.95 -21.90
CA ILE A 322 -28.03 -6.93 -20.55
C ILE A 322 -29.06 -8.05 -20.40
N PRO A 323 -28.90 -8.96 -19.42
CA PRO A 323 -29.96 -9.86 -19.02
C PRO A 323 -31.19 -9.07 -18.57
N THR A 324 -32.35 -9.64 -18.58
CA THR A 324 -33.67 -9.04 -18.32
C THR A 324 -33.83 -8.28 -16.99
N SER A 325 -32.78 -8.02 -16.26
CA SER A 325 -32.78 -7.32 -14.97
C SER A 325 -32.71 -5.80 -15.11
N SER A 326 -33.33 -5.09 -14.21
CA SER A 326 -33.33 -3.63 -14.12
C SER A 326 -31.99 -3.03 -13.64
N SER A 327 -31.03 -3.84 -13.23
CA SER A 327 -29.71 -3.40 -12.77
C SER A 327 -28.62 -4.43 -13.13
N ILE A 328 -27.40 -3.95 -13.34
CA ILE A 328 -26.21 -4.79 -13.53
C ILE A 328 -25.40 -4.79 -12.22
N LYS A 329 -24.96 -5.96 -11.80
CA LYS A 329 -24.10 -6.10 -10.64
C LYS A 329 -23.11 -7.25 -10.84
N PHE A 330 -21.82 -6.95 -10.82
CA PHE A 330 -20.73 -7.92 -10.80
C PHE A 330 -19.99 -7.79 -9.48
N LEU A 331 -19.84 -8.88 -8.73
CA LEU A 331 -19.29 -8.88 -7.39
C LEU A 331 -18.34 -10.05 -7.18
N ASP A 332 -17.08 -9.75 -6.93
CA ASP A 332 -16.08 -10.73 -6.51
C ASP A 332 -15.65 -10.45 -5.08
N ASN A 333 -15.75 -11.44 -4.21
CA ASN A 333 -15.24 -11.41 -2.86
C ASN A 333 -14.16 -12.48 -2.69
N TRP A 334 -12.97 -12.07 -2.30
CA TRP A 334 -11.84 -12.94 -2.06
C TRP A 334 -11.36 -12.84 -0.63
N ASN A 335 -11.36 -13.94 0.09
CA ASN A 335 -10.81 -14.04 1.44
C ASN A 335 -9.58 -14.93 1.42
N LYS A 336 -8.51 -14.47 2.07
CA LYS A 336 -7.27 -15.21 2.22
C LYS A 336 -6.84 -15.22 3.68
N PHE A 337 -6.59 -16.38 4.19
CA PHE A 337 -5.93 -16.61 5.47
C PHE A 337 -4.50 -17.05 5.21
N SER A 338 -3.53 -16.56 5.99
CA SER A 338 -2.16 -17.08 5.96
C SER A 338 -1.56 -17.13 7.36
N ASN A 339 -0.72 -18.12 7.59
CA ASN A 339 0.05 -18.29 8.82
C ASN A 339 1.48 -18.67 8.46
N ASP A 340 2.41 -17.78 8.83
CA ASP A 340 3.84 -17.91 8.57
C ASP A 340 4.58 -18.13 9.88
N PHE A 341 5.46 -19.12 9.91
CA PHE A 341 6.37 -19.35 11.01
C PHE A 341 7.82 -19.24 10.52
N SER A 342 8.67 -18.54 11.25
CA SER A 342 10.08 -18.39 10.89
C SER A 342 11.02 -18.34 12.08
N LEU A 343 12.26 -18.76 11.82
CA LEU A 343 13.42 -18.64 12.68
C LEU A 343 14.34 -17.57 12.11
N ILE A 344 14.77 -16.63 12.94
CA ILE A 344 15.68 -15.56 12.55
C ILE A 344 16.91 -15.63 13.44
N SER A 345 18.07 -15.83 12.85
CA SER A 345 19.36 -15.84 13.53
C SER A 345 20.07 -14.51 13.35
N TYR A 346 20.63 -13.96 14.42
CA TYR A 346 21.44 -12.74 14.45
C TYR A 346 22.89 -13.07 14.78
N PRO A 347 23.76 -13.30 13.77
CA PRO A 347 25.16 -13.71 14.00
C PRO A 347 25.98 -12.69 14.77
N GLN A 348 25.77 -11.40 14.52
CA GLN A 348 26.52 -10.33 15.18
C GLN A 348 25.77 -9.74 16.38
N LYS A 349 26.50 -9.59 17.49
CA LYS A 349 26.02 -8.84 18.66
C LYS A 349 25.78 -7.38 18.27
N ASN A 350 24.62 -6.84 18.64
CA ASN A 350 24.24 -5.44 18.42
C ASN A 350 24.15 -5.00 16.95
N ASN A 351 23.84 -5.93 16.04
CA ASN A 351 23.58 -5.62 14.64
C ASN A 351 22.28 -6.32 14.19
N ALA A 352 21.14 -5.68 14.42
CA ALA A 352 19.83 -6.19 14.02
C ALA A 352 19.64 -6.20 12.47
N ASN A 353 20.52 -5.51 11.74
CA ASN A 353 20.54 -5.48 10.27
C ASN A 353 21.44 -6.55 9.66
N GLN A 354 21.95 -7.49 10.49
CA GLN A 354 22.58 -8.72 10.02
C GLN A 354 21.79 -9.91 10.55
N PHE A 355 21.08 -10.59 9.65
CA PHE A 355 20.27 -11.74 10.03
C PHE A 355 20.15 -12.76 8.89
N LEU A 356 19.87 -13.99 9.30
CA LEU A 356 19.42 -15.08 8.43
C LEU A 356 18.03 -15.52 8.93
N GLN A 357 17.06 -15.50 8.04
CA GLN A 357 15.69 -15.94 8.28
C GLN A 357 15.38 -17.15 7.41
N ILE A 358 14.74 -18.16 8.00
CA ILE A 358 14.16 -19.31 7.30
C ILE A 358 12.79 -19.54 7.88
N GLY A 359 11.82 -19.79 7.02
CA GLY A 359 10.43 -19.98 7.42
C GLY A 359 9.64 -20.82 6.46
N SER A 360 8.48 -21.23 6.93
CA SER A 360 7.45 -21.90 6.15
C SER A 360 6.11 -21.27 6.44
N GLY A 361 5.19 -21.37 5.49
CA GLY A 361 3.87 -20.81 5.63
C GLY A 361 2.82 -21.65 4.94
N TYR A 362 1.60 -21.46 5.42
CA TYR A 362 0.39 -22.00 4.86
C TYR A 362 -0.54 -20.84 4.51
N SER A 363 -1.17 -20.89 3.36
CA SER A 363 -2.27 -19.99 3.04
C SER A 363 -3.44 -20.73 2.43
N GLN A 364 -4.64 -20.21 2.68
CA GLN A 364 -5.88 -20.67 2.10
C GLN A 364 -6.64 -19.47 1.56
N PHE A 365 -7.22 -19.60 0.38
CA PHE A 365 -8.02 -18.56 -0.23
C PHE A 365 -9.35 -19.12 -0.75
N THR A 366 -10.38 -18.28 -0.72
CA THR A 366 -11.73 -18.64 -1.16
C THR A 366 -12.37 -17.43 -1.81
N GLY A 367 -12.88 -17.64 -3.02
CA GLY A 367 -13.63 -16.65 -3.80
C GLY A 367 -15.11 -16.95 -3.78
N THR A 368 -15.93 -15.94 -3.58
CA THR A 368 -17.39 -16.02 -3.61
C THR A 368 -17.99 -14.83 -4.33
N SER A 369 -19.05 -15.06 -5.05
CA SER A 369 -19.94 -14.02 -5.54
C SER A 369 -21.34 -14.26 -4.97
N THR A 370 -22.29 -13.40 -5.22
CA THR A 370 -23.66 -13.31 -4.65
C THR A 370 -24.35 -14.64 -4.26
N ASN A 371 -23.85 -15.79 -4.33
CA ASN A 371 -24.29 -17.14 -3.95
C ASN A 371 -23.58 -18.22 -4.77
N VAL A 372 -22.50 -17.84 -5.46
CA VAL A 372 -21.73 -18.73 -6.33
C VAL A 372 -20.29 -18.77 -5.81
N SER A 373 -19.71 -19.95 -5.74
CA SER A 373 -18.28 -20.11 -5.51
C SER A 373 -17.52 -19.75 -6.78
N LEU A 374 -16.55 -18.83 -6.67
CA LEU A 374 -15.66 -18.47 -7.78
C LEU A 374 -14.47 -19.41 -7.86
N GLY A 375 -14.01 -19.91 -6.74
CA GLY A 375 -12.87 -20.81 -6.63
C GLY A 375 -12.29 -20.82 -5.23
N SER A 376 -11.48 -21.82 -4.94
CA SER A 376 -10.77 -21.93 -3.64
C SER A 376 -9.49 -22.73 -3.83
N GLY A 377 -8.57 -22.53 -2.92
CA GLY A 377 -7.31 -23.27 -2.90
C GLY A 377 -6.52 -23.05 -1.63
N TYR A 378 -5.44 -23.77 -1.53
CA TYR A 378 -4.44 -23.61 -0.48
C TYR A 378 -3.04 -23.65 -1.09
N ASP A 379 -2.08 -23.15 -0.35
CA ASP A 379 -0.67 -23.17 -0.70
C ASP A 379 0.18 -23.46 0.53
N LEU A 380 1.18 -24.30 0.34
CA LEU A 380 2.29 -24.52 1.25
C LEU A 380 3.56 -23.94 0.62
N TYR A 381 4.29 -23.15 1.35
CA TYR A 381 5.48 -22.47 0.84
C TYR A 381 6.59 -22.37 1.87
N GLY A 382 7.82 -22.36 1.37
CA GLY A 382 9.01 -22.02 2.12
C GLY A 382 9.49 -20.61 1.75
N PHE A 383 10.11 -19.91 2.68
CA PHE A 383 10.72 -18.62 2.43
C PHE A 383 11.98 -18.42 3.25
N GLY A 384 12.86 -17.56 2.75
CA GLY A 384 14.07 -17.21 3.45
C GLY A 384 14.54 -15.81 3.11
N ALA A 385 15.31 -15.23 4.01
CA ALA A 385 15.96 -13.95 3.78
C ALA A 385 17.32 -13.89 4.48
N TYR A 386 18.29 -13.32 3.82
CA TYR A 386 19.58 -12.97 4.37
C TYR A 386 19.82 -11.47 4.20
N LYS A 387 20.09 -10.78 5.28
CA LYS A 387 20.50 -9.38 5.27
C LYS A 387 21.83 -9.21 5.96
N ASN A 388 22.70 -8.41 5.38
CA ASN A 388 23.99 -8.04 5.96
C ASN A 388 24.31 -6.59 5.69
N LYS A 389 24.01 -5.73 6.66
CA LYS A 389 24.48 -4.36 6.68
C LYS A 389 25.67 -4.28 7.62
N THR A 390 26.84 -3.94 7.07
CA THR A 390 28.09 -3.89 7.84
C THR A 390 28.02 -2.83 8.96
N LYS A 391 28.78 -3.01 10.05
CA LYS A 391 28.80 -2.06 11.18
C LYS A 391 29.22 -0.65 10.79
N ASN A 392 30.12 -0.52 9.83
CA ASN A 392 30.53 0.76 9.24
C ASN A 392 29.48 1.33 8.27
N GLN A 393 28.36 0.62 8.06
CA GLN A 393 27.24 0.97 7.18
C GLN A 393 27.60 1.19 5.71
N LEU A 394 28.82 0.81 5.28
CA LEU A 394 29.29 1.01 3.91
C LEU A 394 28.67 -0.01 2.94
N TRP A 395 28.42 -1.24 3.39
CA TRP A 395 27.84 -2.29 2.58
C TRP A 395 26.47 -2.69 3.12
N ASP A 396 25.48 -2.81 2.26
CA ASP A 396 24.15 -3.35 2.55
C ASP A 396 23.79 -4.37 1.48
N LEU A 397 23.67 -5.63 1.89
CA LEU A 397 23.31 -6.77 1.06
C LEU A 397 22.02 -7.36 1.59
N MET A 398 21.09 -7.69 0.70
CA MET A 398 19.91 -8.47 1.01
C MET A 398 19.63 -9.47 -0.11
N ALA A 399 19.35 -10.70 0.28
CA ALA A 399 18.80 -11.72 -0.58
C ALA A 399 17.56 -12.29 0.10
N SER A 400 16.47 -12.47 -0.63
CA SER A 400 15.28 -13.12 -0.10
C SER A 400 14.57 -13.89 -1.19
N GLY A 401 13.85 -14.92 -0.81
CA GLY A 401 13.07 -15.73 -1.74
C GLY A 401 11.92 -16.43 -1.05
N LYS A 402 10.91 -16.75 -1.85
CA LYS A 402 9.75 -17.53 -1.49
C LYS A 402 9.45 -18.52 -2.61
N LEU A 403 9.17 -19.76 -2.23
CA LEU A 403 8.85 -20.84 -3.17
C LEU A 403 7.58 -21.56 -2.71
N TYR A 404 6.61 -21.63 -3.58
CA TYR A 404 5.37 -22.38 -3.37
C TYR A 404 5.60 -23.86 -3.73
N ILE A 405 5.58 -24.71 -2.70
CA ILE A 405 6.00 -26.12 -2.82
C ILE A 405 4.81 -26.99 -3.20
N ASN A 406 3.64 -26.72 -2.62
CA ASN A 406 2.44 -27.51 -2.82
C ASN A 406 1.20 -26.60 -2.79
N GLY A 407 0.13 -27.04 -3.44
CA GLY A 407 -1.14 -26.32 -3.52
C GLY A 407 -1.40 -25.78 -4.91
N TYR A 408 -2.31 -24.80 -5.01
CA TYR A 408 -2.77 -24.27 -6.30
C TYR A 408 -1.64 -23.55 -7.06
N HIS A 409 -0.80 -22.81 -6.34
CA HIS A 409 0.30 -22.04 -6.91
C HIS A 409 1.65 -22.79 -6.85
N ALA A 410 1.64 -24.14 -6.71
CA ALA A 410 2.89 -24.93 -6.68
C ALA A 410 3.80 -24.59 -7.87
N GLY A 411 5.10 -24.35 -7.62
CA GLY A 411 6.07 -23.90 -8.60
C GLY A 411 6.09 -22.39 -8.87
N ASP A 412 5.22 -21.59 -8.21
CA ASP A 412 5.44 -20.15 -8.14
C ASP A 412 6.62 -19.85 -7.22
N TYR A 413 7.38 -18.83 -7.59
CA TYR A 413 8.44 -18.31 -6.73
C TYR A 413 8.69 -16.84 -6.98
N ASP A 414 9.28 -16.19 -6.01
CA ASP A 414 9.94 -14.90 -6.14
C ASP A 414 11.28 -14.93 -5.41
N ALA A 415 12.33 -14.45 -6.07
CA ALA A 415 13.66 -14.33 -5.53
C ALA A 415 14.21 -12.95 -5.86
N GLN A 416 14.71 -12.25 -4.85
CA GLN A 416 15.26 -10.92 -5.00
C GLN A 416 16.59 -10.78 -4.28
N PHE A 417 17.46 -9.99 -4.87
CA PHE A 417 18.78 -9.69 -4.35
C PHE A 417 19.08 -8.21 -4.58
N TYR A 418 19.70 -7.56 -3.62
CA TYR A 418 20.37 -6.30 -3.84
C TYR A 418 21.69 -6.20 -3.08
N LEU A 419 22.63 -5.46 -3.65
CA LEU A 419 23.87 -5.07 -3.04
C LEU A 419 24.06 -3.57 -3.22
N SER A 420 24.24 -2.86 -2.11
CA SER A 420 24.50 -1.43 -2.10
C SER A 420 25.83 -1.13 -1.40
N ARG A 421 26.58 -0.18 -1.95
CA ARG A 421 27.83 0.30 -1.37
C ARG A 421 27.86 1.82 -1.33
N ILE A 422 28.21 2.39 -0.18
CA ILE A 422 28.53 3.80 -0.05
C ILE A 422 29.98 3.98 -0.49
N LEU A 423 30.18 4.84 -1.51
CA LEU A 423 31.48 5.01 -2.19
C LEU A 423 32.35 6.07 -1.54
N ASN A 424 31.74 7.07 -0.90
CA ASN A 424 32.48 8.18 -0.29
C ASN A 424 31.75 8.77 0.92
N THR A 425 32.44 9.63 1.66
CA THR A 425 31.92 10.35 2.85
C THR A 425 30.80 11.35 2.53
N LYS A 426 30.64 11.75 1.26
CA LYS A 426 29.56 12.63 0.78
C LYS A 426 28.26 11.85 0.50
N GLY A 427 28.18 10.56 0.85
CA GLY A 427 26.98 9.76 0.73
C GLY A 427 26.64 9.34 -0.71
N THR A 428 27.62 9.33 -1.63
CA THR A 428 27.43 8.72 -2.95
C THR A 428 27.39 7.22 -2.78
N TYR A 429 26.40 6.56 -3.40
CA TYR A 429 26.24 5.10 -3.32
C TYR A 429 25.95 4.50 -4.69
N LEU A 430 26.33 3.25 -4.83
CA LEU A 430 25.99 2.39 -5.95
C LEU A 430 25.17 1.22 -5.41
N LYS A 431 24.05 0.91 -6.08
CA LYS A 431 23.21 -0.25 -5.77
C LYS A 431 22.96 -1.04 -7.03
N ILE A 432 23.09 -2.34 -6.95
CA ILE A 432 22.66 -3.29 -7.98
C ILE A 432 21.54 -4.14 -7.41
N SER A 433 20.59 -4.51 -8.25
CA SER A 433 19.46 -5.35 -7.86
C SER A 433 19.14 -6.39 -8.93
N PHE A 434 18.64 -7.51 -8.49
CA PHE A 434 18.18 -8.60 -9.32
C PHE A 434 16.90 -9.17 -8.72
N LEU A 435 15.91 -9.42 -9.56
CA LEU A 435 14.70 -10.12 -9.18
C LEU A 435 14.35 -11.14 -10.27
N ASN A 436 13.97 -12.32 -9.84
CA ASN A 436 13.35 -13.32 -10.71
C ASN A 436 12.09 -13.85 -10.04
N SER A 437 11.00 -13.81 -10.77
CA SER A 437 9.72 -14.33 -10.30
C SER A 437 9.04 -15.18 -11.37
N ASN A 438 8.36 -16.22 -10.91
CA ASN A 438 7.51 -17.07 -11.72
C ASN A 438 6.17 -17.16 -11.02
N ARG A 439 5.09 -16.78 -11.71
CA ARG A 439 3.79 -16.63 -11.08
C ARG A 439 2.66 -17.19 -11.92
N THR A 440 1.68 -17.73 -11.24
CA THR A 440 0.37 -18.06 -11.85
C THR A 440 -0.37 -16.75 -12.14
N PRO A 441 -1.07 -16.62 -13.28
CA PRO A 441 -1.91 -15.46 -13.58
C PRO A 441 -2.95 -15.19 -12.48
N SER A 442 -3.34 -13.94 -12.33
CA SER A 442 -4.35 -13.54 -11.33
C SER A 442 -5.73 -14.09 -11.66
N THR A 443 -6.63 -14.08 -10.68
CA THR A 443 -7.95 -14.74 -10.73
C THR A 443 -8.82 -14.31 -11.92
N ASN A 444 -8.73 -13.06 -12.33
CA ASN A 444 -9.47 -12.51 -13.46
C ASN A 444 -9.06 -13.15 -14.82
N TYR A 445 -7.80 -13.57 -14.97
CA TYR A 445 -7.36 -14.33 -16.16
C TYR A 445 -7.80 -15.80 -16.13
N LEU A 446 -8.04 -16.34 -14.94
CA LEU A 446 -8.43 -17.73 -14.74
C LEU A 446 -9.94 -17.95 -14.93
N GLY A 447 -10.71 -16.88 -15.14
CA GLY A 447 -12.17 -16.95 -15.19
C GLY A 447 -12.81 -17.15 -13.81
N TRP A 448 -12.05 -16.91 -12.73
CA TRP A 448 -12.54 -16.97 -11.35
C TRP A 448 -13.12 -15.60 -10.95
N THR A 449 -14.05 -15.13 -11.75
CA THR A 449 -14.67 -13.82 -11.61
C THR A 449 -16.11 -13.86 -12.10
N GLN A 450 -16.98 -13.03 -11.56
CA GLN A 450 -18.32 -12.81 -12.07
C GLN A 450 -18.35 -11.74 -13.19
N PHE A 451 -17.28 -10.99 -13.32
CA PHE A 451 -17.16 -10.06 -14.44
C PHE A 451 -17.19 -10.81 -15.77
N PRO A 452 -17.73 -10.20 -16.86
CA PRO A 452 -17.87 -10.85 -18.15
C PRO A 452 -16.53 -11.01 -18.87
N ILE A 453 -15.62 -11.73 -18.25
CA ILE A 453 -14.27 -12.02 -18.72
C ILE A 453 -14.16 -13.52 -18.92
N ASN A 454 -13.77 -13.95 -20.12
CA ASN A 454 -13.54 -15.37 -20.40
C ASN A 454 -12.26 -15.86 -19.70
N ALA A 455 -12.21 -17.15 -19.40
CA ALA A 455 -10.99 -17.76 -18.90
C ALA A 455 -9.90 -17.82 -20.00
N LEU A 456 -8.66 -17.62 -19.59
CA LEU A 456 -7.49 -17.82 -20.45
C LEU A 456 -7.42 -19.26 -20.92
N LYS A 457 -7.26 -19.48 -22.21
CA LYS A 457 -7.05 -20.80 -22.79
C LYS A 457 -5.60 -21.24 -22.57
N GLY A 458 -5.39 -22.24 -21.72
CA GLY A 458 -4.06 -22.75 -21.39
C GLY A 458 -3.31 -21.80 -20.45
N ILE A 459 -3.32 -22.13 -19.16
CA ILE A 459 -2.64 -21.36 -18.11
C ILE A 459 -1.13 -21.52 -18.26
N GLN A 460 -0.45 -20.42 -18.57
CA GLN A 460 1.01 -20.36 -18.57
C GLN A 460 1.45 -19.40 -17.48
N LYS A 461 2.46 -19.82 -16.69
CA LYS A 461 3.05 -18.95 -15.67
C LYS A 461 3.85 -17.84 -16.33
N GLU A 462 3.67 -16.64 -15.82
CA GLU A 462 4.44 -15.48 -16.23
C GLU A 462 5.78 -15.49 -15.50
N ASN A 463 6.88 -15.38 -16.24
CA ASN A 463 8.22 -15.29 -15.67
C ASN A 463 8.80 -13.91 -15.94
N ILE A 464 9.28 -13.26 -14.89
CA ILE A 464 9.84 -11.91 -14.93
C ILE A 464 11.25 -11.96 -14.35
N VAL A 465 12.22 -11.51 -15.13
CA VAL A 465 13.58 -11.23 -14.69
C VAL A 465 13.77 -9.73 -14.71
N ASP A 466 14.15 -9.13 -13.59
CA ASP A 466 14.42 -7.69 -13.46
C ASP A 466 15.83 -7.47 -12.94
N MET A 467 16.63 -6.69 -13.68
CA MET A 467 18.00 -6.33 -13.35
C MET A 467 18.08 -4.81 -13.24
N GLY A 468 18.50 -4.32 -12.08
CA GLY A 468 18.57 -2.89 -11.81
C GLY A 468 19.94 -2.41 -11.36
N GLY A 469 20.25 -1.17 -11.73
CA GLY A 469 21.38 -0.41 -11.22
C GLY A 469 20.93 0.97 -10.76
N GLU A 470 21.46 1.45 -9.64
CA GLU A 470 21.17 2.77 -9.12
C GLU A 470 22.46 3.44 -8.63
N LEU A 471 22.72 4.64 -9.13
CA LEU A 471 23.78 5.53 -8.65
C LEU A 471 23.09 6.74 -8.02
N GLY A 472 23.37 7.01 -6.75
CA GLY A 472 22.74 8.11 -6.06
C GLY A 472 23.67 8.86 -5.12
N ASN A 473 23.26 10.09 -4.76
CA ASN A 473 23.89 10.89 -3.71
C ASN A 473 22.81 11.52 -2.83
N ALA A 474 22.79 11.11 -1.56
CA ALA A 474 21.75 11.53 -0.63
C ALA A 474 21.81 13.03 -0.30
N LEU A 475 22.99 13.66 -0.31
CA LEU A 475 23.15 15.09 0.02
C LEU A 475 22.60 16.00 -1.09
N ASN A 476 22.81 15.59 -2.34
CA ASN A 476 22.39 16.38 -3.52
C ASN A 476 21.05 15.93 -4.09
N ASN A 477 20.38 14.95 -3.45
CA ASN A 477 19.16 14.31 -3.97
C ASN A 477 19.31 13.90 -5.45
N PHE A 478 20.50 13.49 -5.85
CA PHE A 478 20.79 12.94 -7.17
C PHE A 478 20.52 11.45 -7.16
N ARG A 479 19.80 10.96 -8.17
CA ARG A 479 19.53 9.54 -8.38
C ARG A 479 19.43 9.24 -9.87
N PHE A 480 20.24 8.34 -10.33
CA PHE A 480 20.13 7.72 -11.65
C PHE A 480 19.84 6.24 -11.47
N THR A 481 18.74 5.76 -12.05
CA THR A 481 18.39 4.35 -12.06
C THR A 481 18.32 3.84 -13.49
N PHE A 482 18.72 2.60 -13.66
CA PHE A 482 18.58 1.85 -14.89
C PHE A 482 18.02 0.48 -14.57
N ASN A 483 16.95 0.06 -15.23
CA ASN A 483 16.32 -1.24 -15.07
C ASN A 483 16.11 -1.88 -16.42
N TYR A 484 16.42 -3.16 -16.51
CA TYR A 484 16.13 -4.04 -17.63
C TYR A 484 15.21 -5.16 -17.15
N GLN A 485 14.06 -5.33 -17.78
CA GLN A 485 13.14 -6.43 -17.50
C GLN A 485 12.98 -7.32 -18.71
N LEU A 486 13.01 -8.63 -18.48
CA LEU A 486 12.65 -9.65 -19.45
C LEU A 486 11.39 -10.34 -18.94
N ILE A 487 10.31 -10.27 -19.73
CA ILE A 487 9.00 -10.82 -19.37
C ILE A 487 8.65 -11.92 -20.37
N ASN A 488 8.43 -13.12 -19.86
CA ASN A 488 7.96 -14.27 -20.65
C ASN A 488 6.53 -14.62 -20.28
N ASN A 489 5.74 -15.03 -21.29
CA ASN A 489 4.32 -15.38 -21.13
C ASN A 489 3.49 -14.25 -20.52
N TYR A 490 3.65 -13.04 -21.03
CA TYR A 490 2.96 -11.86 -20.54
C TYR A 490 1.44 -11.98 -20.72
N ASN A 491 0.72 -11.89 -19.60
CA ASN A 491 -0.73 -11.97 -19.60
C ASN A 491 -1.33 -10.56 -19.74
N TYR A 492 -2.24 -10.38 -20.69
CA TYR A 492 -2.87 -9.11 -20.98
C TYR A 492 -4.31 -9.28 -21.45
N PHE A 493 -5.06 -8.20 -21.47
CA PHE A 493 -6.39 -8.15 -22.06
C PHE A 493 -6.28 -7.56 -23.47
N SER A 494 -6.68 -8.35 -24.47
CA SER A 494 -6.78 -7.93 -25.86
C SER A 494 -8.03 -7.09 -26.11
N SER A 495 -8.26 -6.68 -27.36
CA SER A 495 -9.50 -6.00 -27.77
C SER A 495 -10.74 -6.81 -27.36
N GLY A 496 -11.77 -6.12 -26.83
CA GLY A 496 -12.99 -6.77 -26.33
C GLY A 496 -12.80 -7.45 -24.96
N PHE A 497 -11.79 -7.05 -24.18
CA PHE A 497 -11.52 -7.53 -22.83
C PHE A 497 -11.28 -9.04 -22.73
N GLN A 498 -10.74 -9.66 -23.80
CA GLN A 498 -10.42 -11.08 -23.80
C GLN A 498 -9.02 -11.33 -23.27
N PRO A 499 -8.83 -12.23 -22.29
CA PRO A 499 -7.53 -12.60 -21.79
C PRO A 499 -6.70 -13.28 -22.89
N ALA A 500 -5.44 -12.88 -22.99
CA ALA A 500 -4.49 -13.42 -23.94
C ALA A 500 -3.10 -13.54 -23.29
N VAL A 501 -2.25 -14.41 -23.86
CA VAL A 501 -0.86 -14.56 -23.49
C VAL A 501 0.03 -14.17 -24.66
N TYR A 502 0.97 -13.31 -24.42
CA TYR A 502 2.05 -13.04 -25.36
C TYR A 502 3.22 -13.94 -25.04
N THR A 503 3.46 -14.94 -25.90
CA THR A 503 4.43 -16.03 -25.63
C THR A 503 5.86 -15.69 -25.97
N LYS A 504 6.08 -14.63 -26.79
CA LYS A 504 7.45 -14.17 -27.09
C LYS A 504 8.00 -13.40 -25.89
N PRO A 505 9.32 -13.48 -25.63
CA PRO A 505 9.95 -12.63 -24.62
C PRO A 505 9.74 -11.15 -24.94
N ILE A 506 9.45 -10.36 -23.90
CA ILE A 506 9.36 -8.90 -23.99
C ILE A 506 10.55 -8.31 -23.25
N SER A 507 11.35 -7.51 -23.93
CA SER A 507 12.41 -6.71 -23.33
C SER A 507 11.88 -5.31 -23.02
N TYR A 508 12.03 -4.89 -21.78
CA TYR A 508 11.68 -3.55 -21.33
C TYR A 508 12.86 -2.88 -20.64
N ILE A 509 13.17 -1.68 -21.05
CA ILE A 509 14.22 -0.85 -20.46
C ILE A 509 13.56 0.39 -19.87
N ASN A 510 13.96 0.73 -18.65
CA ASN A 510 13.60 1.96 -17.99
C ASN A 510 14.81 2.62 -17.37
N SER A 511 15.03 3.89 -17.65
CA SER A 511 16.03 4.70 -16.97
C SER A 511 15.41 5.97 -16.43
N LEU A 512 15.81 6.35 -15.22
CA LEU A 512 15.30 7.51 -14.53
C LEU A 512 16.46 8.33 -13.99
N LEU A 513 16.44 9.63 -14.30
CA LEU A 513 17.34 10.63 -13.75
C LEU A 513 16.54 11.60 -12.88
N ALA A 514 16.80 11.59 -11.59
CA ALA A 514 16.18 12.53 -10.66
C ALA A 514 17.26 13.40 -10.00
N ASN A 515 17.03 14.69 -9.91
CA ASN A 515 17.91 15.60 -9.21
C ASN A 515 17.15 16.77 -8.57
N LYS A 516 17.78 17.36 -7.55
CA LYS A 516 17.32 18.59 -6.91
C LYS A 516 18.43 19.63 -7.05
N ILE A 517 18.15 20.68 -7.80
CA ILE A 517 19.05 21.82 -7.98
C ILE A 517 18.59 22.95 -7.07
N LYS A 518 19.43 23.35 -6.11
CA LYS A 518 19.16 24.50 -5.27
C LYS A 518 19.60 25.77 -6.01
N ILE A 519 18.64 26.55 -6.49
CA ILE A 519 18.90 27.79 -7.23
C ILE A 519 19.13 28.95 -6.27
N SER A 520 18.36 29.03 -5.18
CA SER A 520 18.51 30.07 -4.16
C SER A 520 18.14 29.53 -2.76
N LYS A 521 18.16 30.41 -1.74
CA LYS A 521 17.72 30.08 -0.37
C LYS A 521 16.26 29.60 -0.34
N TYR A 522 15.43 30.13 -1.23
CA TYR A 522 13.98 29.90 -1.22
C TYR A 522 13.50 29.11 -2.44
N TRP A 523 14.37 28.82 -3.42
CA TRP A 523 13.97 28.18 -4.67
C TRP A 523 14.80 26.94 -4.95
N ASN A 524 14.10 25.79 -5.04
CA ASN A 524 14.66 24.52 -5.46
C ASN A 524 13.97 24.07 -6.74
N TRP A 525 14.75 23.59 -7.69
CA TRP A 525 14.24 22.96 -8.90
C TRP A 525 14.38 21.46 -8.77
N TYR A 526 13.25 20.76 -8.77
CA TYR A 526 13.19 19.31 -8.83
C TYR A 526 13.00 18.90 -10.29
N ASN A 527 13.87 18.06 -10.79
CA ASN A 527 13.80 17.51 -12.13
C ASN A 527 13.81 16.00 -12.05
N GLU A 528 12.90 15.37 -12.79
CA GLU A 528 12.85 13.94 -12.96
C GLU A 528 12.54 13.63 -14.42
N THR A 529 13.47 12.92 -15.08
CA THR A 529 13.36 12.53 -16.48
C THR A 529 13.39 11.03 -16.56
N THR A 530 12.38 10.46 -17.21
CA THR A 530 12.26 9.01 -17.42
C THR A 530 12.34 8.70 -18.90
N PHE A 531 13.12 7.69 -19.25
CA PHE A 531 13.16 7.10 -20.57
C PHE A 531 12.70 5.65 -20.50
N GLN A 532 11.81 5.25 -21.39
CA GLN A 532 11.29 3.90 -21.49
C GLN A 532 11.42 3.37 -22.91
N LEU A 533 11.74 2.08 -23.03
CA LEU A 533 11.79 1.36 -24.30
C LEU A 533 11.20 -0.04 -24.10
N VAL A 534 10.33 -0.44 -24.99
CA VAL A 534 9.75 -1.78 -25.03
C VAL A 534 9.79 -2.30 -26.47
N ASP A 535 9.82 -3.62 -26.63
CA ASP A 535 9.76 -4.24 -27.95
C ASP A 535 8.51 -3.78 -28.71
N ALA A 536 8.68 -3.32 -29.95
CA ALA A 536 7.60 -2.74 -30.77
C ALA A 536 6.44 -3.70 -31.05
N ALA A 537 6.69 -5.02 -31.00
CA ALA A 537 5.68 -6.06 -31.22
C ALA A 537 4.93 -6.46 -29.91
N ALA A 538 5.35 -5.94 -28.76
CA ALA A 538 4.73 -6.28 -27.49
C ALA A 538 3.34 -5.61 -27.35
N PRO A 539 2.37 -6.26 -26.73
CA PRO A 539 1.05 -5.69 -26.49
C PRO A 539 1.08 -4.71 -25.26
N ILE A 540 2.12 -3.90 -25.19
CA ILE A 540 2.35 -2.95 -24.11
C ILE A 540 2.51 -1.56 -24.74
N HIS A 541 1.65 -0.64 -24.32
CA HIS A 541 1.75 0.75 -24.71
C HIS A 541 2.34 1.56 -23.56
N ILE A 542 3.54 2.11 -23.80
CA ILE A 542 4.19 3.08 -22.92
C ILE A 542 3.97 4.48 -23.48
N PRO A 543 3.76 5.50 -22.63
CA PRO A 543 3.60 6.88 -23.07
C PRO A 543 4.89 7.45 -23.67
#